data_f26d254de79259f398c5eda9b316a6e8
#
_entry.id   f26d254de79259f398c5eda9b316a6e8
#
_cell.length_a   1.000
_cell.length_b   1.000
_cell.length_c   1.000
_cell.angle_alpha   90.00
_cell.angle_beta   90.00
_cell.angle_gamma   90.00
#
_symmetry.space_group_name_H-M   'P 1'
#
loop_
_entity.id
_entity.type
_entity.pdbx_description
1 polymer ?
#
loop_
_entity_poly.entity_id
_entity_poly.type
_entity_poly.pdbx_seq_one_letter_code
_entity_poly.pdbx_strand_id
1 'polypeptide(L)' 'MIRKIVENNFADGKAYVELACLSTDSKPTGGMITGSLALEVDTGDVYAYDETSDGTWNKIAALGGSGS' A
#
# COMPACT_ATOMS: atom_id res chain seq x y z
N MET A 1 -2.88 -8.07 9.99
CA MET A 1 -3.02 -6.78 10.69
C MET A 1 -2.67 -5.65 9.74
N ILE A 2 -3.61 -4.77 9.51
CA ILE A 2 -3.37 -3.63 8.63
C ILE A 2 -3.49 -2.37 9.48
N ARG A 3 -2.45 -1.52 9.42
CA ARG A 3 -2.45 -0.28 10.16
C ARG A 3 -2.26 0.88 9.19
N LYS A 4 -3.19 1.81 9.23
CA LYS A 4 -3.09 3.01 8.39
C LYS A 4 -2.19 4.02 9.10
N ILE A 5 -1.10 4.40 8.46
CA ILE A 5 -0.12 5.32 9.02
C ILE A 5 -0.47 6.75 8.66
N VAL A 6 -0.80 6.98 7.40
CA VAL A 6 -1.12 8.30 6.88
C VAL A 6 -2.38 8.19 6.04
N GLU A 7 -3.25 9.18 6.15
CA GLU A 7 -4.41 9.27 5.28
C GLU A 7 -4.70 10.74 5.02
N ASN A 8 -4.61 11.14 3.75
CA ASN A 8 -4.95 12.48 3.30
C ASN A 8 -6.13 12.38 2.35
N ASN A 9 -7.27 12.94 2.74
CA ASN A 9 -8.48 12.86 1.94
C ASN A 9 -8.42 13.85 0.79
N PHE A 10 -8.79 13.36 -0.38
CA PHE A 10 -8.89 14.16 -1.58
C PHE A 10 -10.35 14.24 -1.99
N ALA A 11 -10.62 15.00 -3.05
CA ALA A 11 -11.96 15.07 -3.60
C ALA A 11 -12.39 13.69 -4.12
N ASP A 12 -13.68 13.51 -4.32
CA ASP A 12 -14.26 12.30 -4.91
C ASP A 12 -14.18 11.07 -4.01
N GLY A 13 -14.06 11.30 -2.70
CA GLY A 13 -14.07 10.20 -1.75
C GLY A 13 -12.83 9.33 -1.78
N LYS A 14 -11.76 9.81 -2.37
CA LYS A 14 -10.51 9.08 -2.44
C LYS A 14 -9.48 9.71 -1.52
N ALA A 15 -8.51 8.91 -1.09
CA ALA A 15 -7.49 9.38 -0.17
C ALA A 15 -6.12 8.81 -0.56
N TYR A 16 -5.09 9.58 -0.25
CA TYR A 16 -3.72 9.06 -0.27
C TYR A 16 -3.52 8.34 1.06
N VAL A 17 -3.08 7.10 1.00
CA VAL A 17 -2.97 6.27 2.19
C VAL A 17 -1.61 5.60 2.23
N GLU A 18 -1.00 5.56 3.43
CA GLU A 18 0.18 4.75 3.69
C GLU A 18 -0.19 3.72 4.74
N LEU A 19 0.03 2.47 4.42
CA LEU A 19 -0.34 1.36 5.28
C LEU A 19 0.88 0.59 5.75
N ALA A 20 0.75 -0.05 6.91
CA ALA A 20 1.66 -1.11 7.34
C ALA A 20 0.84 -2.37 7.53
N CYS A 21 1.34 -3.50 7.03
CA CYS A 21 0.61 -4.75 7.09
C CYS A 21 1.60 -5.92 7.08
N LEU A 22 1.05 -7.13 7.18
CA LEU A 22 1.82 -8.35 7.00
C LEU A 22 1.60 -8.88 5.59
N SER A 23 2.51 -9.72 5.12
CA SER A 23 2.39 -10.28 3.78
C SER A 23 1.15 -11.16 3.64
N THR A 24 0.66 -11.69 4.75
CA THR A 24 -0.54 -12.52 4.74
C THR A 24 -1.83 -11.71 4.79
N ASP A 25 -1.75 -10.41 5.02
CA ASP A 25 -2.92 -9.56 5.06
C ASP A 25 -3.39 -9.22 3.65
N SER A 26 -4.70 -9.21 3.46
CA SER A 26 -5.27 -8.75 2.21
C SER A 26 -5.29 -7.23 2.21
N LYS A 27 -4.56 -6.63 1.30
CA LYS A 27 -4.51 -5.16 1.21
C LYS A 27 -5.84 -4.64 0.68
N PRO A 28 -6.34 -3.52 1.23
CA PRO A 28 -7.61 -2.98 0.76
C PRO A 28 -7.51 -2.49 -0.69
N THR A 29 -8.63 -2.51 -1.38
CA THR A 29 -8.72 -1.98 -2.74
C THR A 29 -9.91 -1.04 -2.80
N GLY A 30 -9.69 0.16 -3.32
CA GLY A 30 -10.76 1.14 -3.44
C GLY A 30 -10.63 2.24 -2.40
N GLY A 31 -11.15 3.40 -2.74
CA GLY A 31 -11.09 4.55 -1.84
C GLY A 31 -9.72 5.19 -1.72
N MET A 32 -8.77 4.76 -2.54
CA MET A 32 -7.40 5.28 -2.49
C MET A 32 -6.97 5.77 -3.87
N ILE A 33 -6.08 6.74 -3.88
CA ILE A 33 -5.52 7.23 -5.15
C ILE A 33 -4.30 6.41 -5.54
N THR A 34 -3.97 6.45 -6.83
CA THR A 34 -2.73 5.87 -7.32
C THR A 34 -1.56 6.52 -6.63
N GLY A 35 -0.61 5.72 -6.18
CA GLY A 35 0.53 6.21 -5.42
C GLY A 35 0.44 5.99 -3.95
N SER A 36 -0.71 5.54 -3.44
CA SER A 36 -0.81 5.10 -2.05
C SER A 36 0.15 3.93 -1.82
N LEU A 37 0.71 3.84 -0.62
CA LEU A 37 1.77 2.90 -0.33
C LEU A 37 1.37 1.91 0.74
N ALA A 38 1.93 0.71 0.65
CA ALA A 38 1.78 -0.31 1.68
C ALA A 38 3.13 -0.95 1.98
N LEU A 39 3.48 -0.99 3.26
CA LEU A 39 4.70 -1.63 3.72
C LEU A 39 4.36 -2.96 4.37
N GLU A 40 4.96 -4.04 3.87
CA GLU A 40 4.86 -5.35 4.51
C GLU A 40 5.98 -5.45 5.53
N VAL A 41 5.62 -5.34 6.81
CA VAL A 41 6.63 -5.24 7.86
C VAL A 41 7.37 -6.55 8.12
N ASP A 42 6.81 -7.67 7.71
CA ASP A 42 7.45 -8.97 7.87
C ASP A 42 8.42 -9.30 6.74
N THR A 43 8.22 -8.72 5.58
CA THR A 43 9.10 -8.98 4.43
C THR A 43 9.96 -7.78 4.06
N GLY A 44 9.52 -6.59 4.44
CA GLY A 44 10.19 -5.36 4.04
C GLY A 44 9.87 -4.90 2.64
N ASP A 45 8.88 -5.49 2.04
CA ASP A 45 8.47 -5.09 0.68
C ASP A 45 7.55 -3.88 0.73
N VAL A 46 7.66 -3.02 -0.26
CA VAL A 46 6.81 -1.85 -0.39
C VAL A 46 6.03 -1.94 -1.70
N TYR A 47 4.74 -1.70 -1.61
CA TYR A 47 3.84 -1.76 -2.75
C TYR A 47 3.19 -0.40 -2.98
N ALA A 48 2.93 -0.08 -4.24
CA ALA A 48 2.19 1.12 -4.63
C ALA A 48 0.85 0.70 -5.24
N TYR A 49 -0.19 1.45 -4.87
CA TYR A 49 -1.53 1.18 -5.34
C TYR A 49 -1.74 1.83 -6.71
N ASP A 50 -2.40 1.11 -7.61
CA ASP A 50 -2.75 1.62 -8.93
C ASP A 50 -4.27 1.50 -9.11
N GLU A 51 -4.97 2.62 -9.02
CA GLU A 51 -6.42 2.63 -9.13
C GLU A 51 -6.90 2.36 -10.55
N THR A 52 -6.04 2.57 -11.54
CA THR A 52 -6.44 2.41 -12.94
C THR A 52 -6.43 0.95 -13.39
N SER A 53 -5.83 0.07 -12.61
CA SER A 53 -5.76 -1.35 -12.93
C SER A 53 -6.62 -2.16 -11.98
N ASP A 54 -7.86 -1.72 -11.79
CA ASP A 54 -8.82 -2.38 -10.90
C ASP A 54 -8.34 -2.47 -9.46
N GLY A 55 -7.54 -1.51 -9.05
CA GLY A 55 -7.08 -1.46 -7.67
C GLY A 55 -6.04 -2.50 -7.35
N THR A 56 -4.99 -2.58 -8.13
CA THR A 56 -3.92 -3.52 -7.87
C THR A 56 -2.77 -2.88 -7.10
N TRP A 57 -2.09 -3.69 -6.30
CA TRP A 57 -0.89 -3.29 -5.59
C TRP A 57 0.32 -3.84 -6.33
N ASN A 58 1.27 -2.96 -6.65
CA ASN A 58 2.47 -3.34 -7.39
C ASN A 58 3.70 -3.14 -6.52
N LYS A 59 4.53 -4.17 -6.43
CA LYS A 59 5.75 -4.10 -5.64
C LYS A 59 6.73 -3.14 -6.28
N ILE A 60 7.18 -2.16 -5.52
CA ILE A 60 8.09 -1.14 -6.04
C ILE A 60 9.46 -1.14 -5.35
N ALA A 61 9.56 -1.76 -4.17
CA ALA A 61 10.82 -1.78 -3.44
C ALA A 61 10.85 -2.96 -2.49
N ALA A 62 12.04 -3.38 -2.12
CA ALA A 62 12.26 -4.46 -1.17
C ALA A 62 13.21 -3.97 -0.10
N LEU A 63 12.66 -3.21 0.84
CA LEU A 63 13.48 -2.63 1.89
C LEU A 63 14.05 -3.67 2.84
N GLY A 64 13.37 -4.80 2.93
CA GLY A 64 13.83 -5.88 3.74
C GLY A 64 15.12 -6.46 3.27
N GLY A 65 15.45 -6.08 2.11
CA GLY A 65 16.75 -6.19 1.63
C GLY A 65 17.38 -7.49 1.75
N SER A 66 16.77 -8.35 1.81
CA SER A 66 17.38 -9.54 1.97
C SER A 66 18.69 -9.62 1.34
N GLY A 67 19.31 -8.73 1.40
CA GLY A 67 20.63 -8.73 0.99
C GLY A 67 20.88 -9.15 -0.28
N SER A 68 20.02 -9.18 -0.37
CA SER A 68 20.29 -9.64 -1.38
C SER A 68 20.40 -8.93 -2.15
#